data_0ba7c0e78b52074282ad25542e33e473
#
_entry.id   0ba7c0e78b52074282ad25542e33e473
#
_cell.length_a   1.000
_cell.length_b   1.000
_cell.length_c   1.000
_cell.angle_alpha   90.00
_cell.angle_beta   90.00
_cell.angle_gamma   90.00
#
_symmetry.space_group_name_H-M   'P 1'
#
loop_
_entity.id
_entity.type
_entity.pdbx_description
1 polymer ?
#
loop_
_entity_poly.entity_id
_entity_poly.type
_entity_poly.pdbx_seq_one_letter_code
_entity_poly.pdbx_strand_id
1 'polypeptide(L)'
;AERHEVFGGSNRQISIDNEFQIDVCRRHHEELHANCTEWAQIENQKLRQHFQLKYEIELIEQGYTAEQARREWMRLIGRNYL
;
A
#
# COMPACT_ATOMS: atom_id res chain seq x y z
N ALA A 1 9.78 -14.48 9.71
CA ALA A 1 9.27 -13.50 8.72
C ALA A 1 9.54 -12.08 9.17
N GLU A 2 9.75 -11.19 8.22
CA GLU A 2 9.95 -9.76 8.47
C GLU A 2 8.75 -8.98 7.99
N ARG A 3 8.43 -7.88 8.66
CA ARG A 3 7.33 -7.01 8.27
C ARG A 3 7.79 -6.01 7.23
N HIS A 4 7.09 -6.00 6.09
CA HIS A 4 7.37 -5.07 4.99
C HIS A 4 6.26 -4.01 4.93
N GLU A 5 6.63 -2.73 5.05
CA GLU A 5 5.73 -1.61 4.86
C GLU A 5 5.59 -1.33 3.37
N VAL A 6 4.36 -1.42 2.86
CA VAL A 6 4.09 -1.33 1.41
C VAL A 6 4.37 0.07 0.87
N PHE A 7 4.08 1.11 1.66
CA PHE A 7 4.39 2.49 1.30
C PHE A 7 5.54 2.96 2.18
N GLY A 8 6.70 3.18 1.57
CA GLY A 8 7.91 3.55 2.28
C GLY A 8 8.16 5.06 2.31
N GLY A 9 9.39 5.43 2.65
CA GLY A 9 9.80 6.81 2.68
C GLY A 9 8.96 7.65 3.63
N SER A 10 8.44 8.77 3.16
CA SER A 10 7.59 9.66 3.97
C SER A 10 6.27 9.03 4.36
N ASN A 11 5.85 7.96 3.71
CA ASN A 11 4.60 7.25 3.99
C ASN A 11 4.79 6.01 4.87
N ARG A 12 6.00 5.78 5.38
CA ARG A 12 6.29 4.60 6.20
C ARG A 12 5.42 4.54 7.45
N GLN A 13 5.29 5.65 8.17
CA GLN A 13 4.46 5.70 9.37
C GLN A 13 2.98 5.49 9.06
N ILE A 14 2.53 6.01 7.92
CA ILE A 14 1.15 5.79 7.45
C ILE A 14 0.92 4.30 7.20
N SER A 15 1.89 3.61 6.60
CA SER A 15 1.81 2.15 6.40
C SER A 15 1.69 1.40 7.72
N ILE A 16 2.45 1.80 8.72
CA ILE A 16 2.40 1.18 10.05
C ILE A 16 1.04 1.44 10.71
N ASP A 17 0.59 2.69 10.71
CA ASP A 17 -0.65 3.10 11.38
C ASP A 17 -1.89 2.47 10.74
N ASN A 18 -1.86 2.22 9.45
CA ASN A 18 -3.00 1.68 8.70
C ASN A 18 -2.85 0.20 8.36
N GLU A 19 -1.79 -0.43 8.86
CA GLU A 19 -1.51 -1.85 8.62
C GLU A 19 -1.35 -2.18 7.13
N PHE A 20 -0.80 -1.25 6.35
CA PHE A 20 -0.42 -1.50 4.95
C PHE A 20 0.91 -2.26 4.95
N GLN A 21 0.89 -3.46 5.50
CA GLN A 21 2.07 -4.26 5.76
C GLN A 21 1.81 -5.71 5.40
N ILE A 22 2.87 -6.42 4.99
CA ILE A 22 2.84 -7.86 4.78
C ILE A 22 4.03 -8.50 5.48
N ASP A 23 3.90 -9.77 5.80
CA ASP A 23 5.01 -10.56 6.32
C ASP A 23 5.70 -11.27 5.17
N VAL A 24 7.01 -11.09 5.06
CA VAL A 24 7.82 -11.69 4.00
C VAL A 24 9.11 -12.26 4.59
N CYS A 25 9.71 -13.22 3.88
CA CYS A 25 11.04 -13.67 4.26
C CYS A 25 12.07 -12.58 3.96
N ARG A 26 13.22 -12.66 4.61
CA ARG A 26 14.26 -11.64 4.50
C ARG A 26 14.67 -11.37 3.06
N ARG A 27 14.82 -12.42 2.25
CA ARG A 27 15.21 -12.29 0.84
C ARG A 27 14.19 -11.48 0.04
N HIS A 28 12.90 -11.79 0.18
CA HIS A 28 11.84 -11.08 -0.54
C HIS A 28 11.71 -9.65 -0.02
N HIS A 29 11.90 -9.44 1.29
CA HIS A 29 11.87 -8.11 1.89
C HIS A 29 12.94 -7.22 1.27
N GLU A 30 14.17 -7.74 1.13
CA GLU A 30 15.26 -7.00 0.51
C GLU A 30 14.98 -6.71 -0.96
N GLU A 31 14.44 -7.67 -1.71
CA GLU A 31 14.08 -7.47 -3.12
C GLU A 31 12.99 -6.41 -3.29
N LEU A 32 11.96 -6.44 -2.47
CA LEU A 32 10.88 -5.46 -2.53
C LEU A 32 11.38 -4.06 -2.20
N HIS A 33 12.24 -3.92 -1.20
CA HIS A 33 12.85 -2.64 -0.86
C HIS A 33 13.73 -2.08 -1.99
N ALA A 34 14.54 -2.92 -2.59
CA ALA A 34 15.42 -2.51 -3.67
C ALA A 34 14.63 -2.10 -4.92
N ASN A 35 13.51 -2.78 -5.19
CA ASN A 35 12.62 -2.50 -6.32
C ASN A 35 13.37 -2.46 -7.67
N CYS A 36 14.39 -3.30 -7.81
CA CYS A 36 15.27 -3.31 -8.98
C CYS A 36 14.93 -4.41 -9.98
N THR A 37 14.23 -5.47 -9.55
CA THR A 37 13.86 -6.58 -10.42
C THR A 37 12.45 -6.37 -10.97
N GLU A 38 12.16 -6.97 -12.12
CA GLU A 38 10.81 -6.94 -12.69
C GLU A 38 9.80 -7.54 -11.71
N TRP A 39 10.16 -8.66 -11.08
CA TRP A 39 9.31 -9.29 -10.06
C TRP A 39 8.96 -8.30 -8.94
N ALA A 40 9.96 -7.61 -8.37
CA ALA A 40 9.76 -6.67 -7.28
C ALA A 40 8.88 -5.49 -7.70
N GLN A 41 9.07 -4.98 -8.90
CA GLN A 41 8.28 -3.87 -9.43
C GLN A 41 6.81 -4.27 -9.60
N ILE A 42 6.56 -5.46 -10.13
CA ILE A 42 5.21 -5.99 -10.30
C ILE A 42 4.55 -6.24 -8.95
N GLU A 43 5.25 -6.88 -8.02
CA GLU A 43 4.71 -7.19 -6.70
C GLU A 43 4.42 -5.92 -5.89
N ASN A 44 5.31 -4.94 -5.92
CA ASN A 44 5.06 -3.66 -5.25
C ASN A 44 3.83 -2.97 -5.80
N GLN A 45 3.64 -2.98 -7.12
CA GLN A 45 2.47 -2.37 -7.74
C GLN A 45 1.18 -3.10 -7.32
N LYS A 46 1.19 -4.42 -7.32
CA LYS A 46 0.04 -5.22 -6.88
C LYS A 46 -0.31 -4.96 -5.42
N LEU A 47 0.69 -4.88 -4.56
CA LEU A 47 0.50 -4.63 -3.13
C LEU A 47 -0.12 -3.25 -2.90
N ARG A 48 0.38 -2.24 -3.60
CA ARG A 48 -0.13 -0.88 -3.48
C ARG A 48 -1.57 -0.78 -3.96
N GLN A 49 -1.90 -1.44 -5.07
CA GLN A 49 -3.26 -1.51 -5.58
C GLN A 49 -4.18 -2.23 -4.61
N HIS A 50 -3.72 -3.34 -4.04
CA HIS A 50 -4.49 -4.13 -3.08
C HIS A 50 -4.88 -3.28 -1.86
N PHE A 51 -3.92 -2.59 -1.26
CA PHE A 51 -4.20 -1.81 -0.06
C PHE A 51 -5.00 -0.55 -0.36
N GLN A 52 -4.80 0.08 -1.50
CA GLN A 52 -5.65 1.19 -1.91
C GLN A 52 -7.10 0.75 -2.09
N LEU A 53 -7.32 -0.33 -2.81
CA LEU A 53 -8.67 -0.84 -3.06
C LEU A 53 -9.35 -1.21 -1.75
N LYS A 54 -8.65 -1.91 -0.87
CA LYS A 54 -9.17 -2.29 0.44
C LYS A 54 -9.57 -1.06 1.26
N TYR A 55 -8.72 -0.05 1.31
CA TYR A 55 -8.98 1.20 2.04
C TYR A 55 -10.22 1.92 1.49
N GLU A 56 -10.31 2.06 0.18
CA GLU A 56 -11.45 2.73 -0.46
C GLU A 56 -12.75 1.96 -0.26
N ILE A 57 -12.72 0.63 -0.37
CA ILE A 57 -13.91 -0.20 -0.15
C ILE A 57 -14.40 -0.07 1.29
N GLU A 58 -13.51 -0.10 2.27
CA GLU A 58 -13.88 0.06 3.67
C GLU A 58 -14.57 1.41 3.93
N LEU A 59 -14.11 2.48 3.30
CA LEU A 59 -14.76 3.79 3.41
C LEU A 59 -16.14 3.79 2.74
N ILE A 60 -16.27 3.16 1.58
CA ILE A 60 -17.57 3.04 0.90
C ILE A 60 -18.56 2.28 1.78
N GLU A 61 -18.11 1.21 2.43
CA GLU A 61 -18.94 0.46 3.37
C GLU A 61 -19.41 1.31 4.56
N GLN A 62 -18.65 2.34 4.91
CA GLN A 62 -18.99 3.30 5.97
C GLN A 62 -19.89 4.44 5.50
N GLY A 63 -20.27 4.45 4.21
CA GLY A 63 -21.18 5.44 3.67
C GLY A 63 -20.54 6.51 2.78
N TYR A 64 -19.23 6.43 2.54
CA TYR A 64 -18.56 7.33 1.60
C TYR A 64 -18.92 6.97 0.16
N THR A 65 -18.97 7.96 -0.72
CA THR A 65 -19.04 7.69 -2.15
C THR A 65 -17.67 7.25 -2.66
N ALA A 66 -17.62 6.65 -3.85
CA ALA A 66 -16.35 6.26 -4.47
C ALA A 66 -15.43 7.46 -4.65
N GLU A 67 -15.96 8.62 -5.03
CA GLU A 67 -15.17 9.84 -5.17
C GLU A 67 -14.61 10.32 -3.84
N GLN A 68 -15.42 10.28 -2.79
CA GLN A 68 -14.98 10.66 -1.44
C GLN A 68 -13.89 9.72 -0.94
N ALA A 69 -14.05 8.42 -1.15
CA ALA A 69 -13.06 7.42 -0.75
C ALA A 69 -11.72 7.65 -1.46
N ARG A 70 -11.75 7.92 -2.77
CA ARG A 70 -10.55 8.24 -3.54
C ARG A 70 -9.89 9.53 -3.04
N ARG A 71 -10.68 10.53 -2.70
CA ARG A 71 -10.16 11.78 -2.15
C ARG A 71 -9.44 11.57 -0.83
N GLU A 72 -10.02 10.74 0.05
CA GLU A 72 -9.38 10.40 1.32
C GLU A 72 -8.08 9.63 1.11
N TRP A 73 -8.05 8.69 0.17
CA TRP A 73 -6.82 7.99 -0.19
C TRP A 73 -5.74 8.96 -0.68
N MET A 74 -6.09 9.87 -1.57
CA MET A 74 -5.14 10.84 -2.11
C MET A 74 -4.62 11.78 -1.02
N ARG A 75 -5.46 12.12 -0.05
CA ARG A 75 -5.05 12.94 1.09
C ARG A 75 -4.07 12.17 1.98
N LEU A 76 -4.27 10.87 2.14
CA LEU A 76 -3.45 10.02 2.99
C LEU A 76 -2.09 9.70 2.34
N ILE A 77 -2.10 9.20 1.12
CA ILE A 77 -0.91 8.66 0.43
C ILE A 77 -0.36 9.62 -0.62
N GLY A 78 -1.22 10.35 -1.30
CA GLY A 78 -0.80 11.33 -2.30
C GLY A 78 -0.64 10.79 -3.71
N ARG A 79 -0.91 9.52 -3.95
CA ARG A 79 -0.78 8.92 -5.26
C ARG A 79 -1.86 7.86 -5.51
N ASN A 80 -2.42 7.86 -6.71
CA ASN A 80 -3.39 6.87 -7.15
C ASN A 80 -2.68 5.71 -7.86
N TYR A 81 -2.93 4.48 -7.41
CA TYR A 81 -2.36 3.25 -8.00
C TYR A 81 -3.39 2.44 -8.80
N LEU A 82 -4.64 2.84 -8.79
CA LEU A 82 -5.73 2.11 -9.48
C LEU A 82 -6.01 2.65 -10.87
#